data_042a0673fbd77bec9d41e05faeddd342
#
_entry.id   042a0673fbd77bec9d41e05faeddd342
#
_cell.length_a   1.000
_cell.length_b   1.000
_cell.length_c   1.000
_cell.angle_alpha   90.00
_cell.angle_beta   90.00
_cell.angle_gamma   90.00
#
_symmetry.space_group_name_H-M   'P 1'
#
loop_
_entity.id
_entity.type
_entity.pdbx_description
1 polymer ?
#
loop_
_entity_poly.entity_id
_entity_poly.type
_entity_poly.pdbx_seq_one_letter_code
_entity_poly.pdbx_strand_id
1 'polypeptide(L)' 'MINLQQMKITPRDQQVLKLLVQGCSNKEIAVQLKISPRTVKQHLRTLFLRAGIQEAANA' A
#
# COMPACT_ATOMS: atom_id res chain seq x y z
N MET A 1 1.91 -1.83 19.52
CA MET A 1 1.44 -2.70 18.43
C MET A 1 0.42 -1.96 17.59
N ILE A 2 0.57 -1.97 16.28
CA ILE A 2 -0.35 -1.27 15.39
C ILE A 2 -1.57 -2.15 15.12
N ASN A 3 -2.74 -1.60 15.40
CA ASN A 3 -4.00 -2.26 15.08
C ASN A 3 -4.46 -1.78 13.70
N LEU A 4 -4.53 -2.69 12.73
CA LEU A 4 -4.93 -2.34 11.37
C LEU A 4 -6.31 -1.69 11.31
N GLN A 5 -7.22 -2.08 12.20
CA GLN A 5 -8.55 -1.49 12.24
C GLN A 5 -8.51 -0.01 12.62
N GLN A 6 -7.55 0.38 13.45
CA GLN A 6 -7.39 1.78 13.85
C GLN A 6 -6.77 2.64 12.77
N MET A 7 -6.13 2.02 11.78
CA MET A 7 -5.49 2.74 10.69
C MET A 7 -6.46 3.21 9.62
N LYS A 8 -7.72 2.79 9.70
CA LYS A 8 -8.76 3.16 8.72
C LYS A 8 -8.32 2.91 7.29
N ILE A 9 -7.76 1.73 7.06
CA ILE A 9 -7.30 1.33 5.74
C ILE A 9 -8.51 1.00 4.87
N THR A 10 -8.57 1.57 3.66
CA THR A 10 -9.64 1.27 2.72
C THR A 10 -9.50 -0.16 2.17
N PRO A 11 -10.60 -0.77 1.63
CA PRO A 11 -10.49 -2.07 1.00
C PRO A 11 -9.45 -2.11 -0.12
N ARG A 12 -9.30 -1.04 -0.88
CA ARG A 12 -8.29 -0.96 -1.94
C ARG A 12 -6.89 -0.97 -1.35
N ASP A 13 -6.66 -0.22 -0.27
CA ASP A 13 -5.37 -0.21 0.42
C ASP A 13 -5.02 -1.60 0.94
N GLN A 14 -6.00 -2.33 1.46
CA GLN A 14 -5.78 -3.69 1.93
C GLN A 14 -5.36 -4.62 0.80
N GLN A 15 -5.96 -4.48 -0.37
CA GLN A 15 -5.58 -5.27 -1.54
C GLN A 15 -4.15 -4.98 -1.97
N VAL A 16 -3.77 -3.71 -1.99
CA VAL A 16 -2.40 -3.32 -2.34
C VAL A 16 -1.42 -3.91 -1.34
N LEU A 17 -1.72 -3.79 -0.06
CA LEU A 17 -0.84 -4.30 0.99
C LEU A 17 -0.69 -5.83 0.88
N LYS A 18 -1.79 -6.53 0.65
CA LYS A 18 -1.77 -7.99 0.51
C LYS A 18 -0.85 -8.42 -0.62
N LEU A 19 -0.95 -7.77 -1.77
CA LEU A 19 -0.12 -8.09 -2.92
C LEU A 19 1.34 -7.74 -2.67
N LEU A 20 1.59 -6.64 -1.97
CA LEU A 20 2.95 -6.24 -1.60
C LEU A 20 3.61 -7.30 -0.71
N VAL A 21 2.88 -7.80 0.28
CA VAL A 21 3.37 -8.83 1.19
C VAL A 21 3.66 -10.13 0.44
N GLN A 22 2.91 -10.41 -0.62
CA GLN A 22 3.13 -11.57 -1.46
C GLN A 22 4.34 -11.45 -2.37
N GLY A 23 4.98 -10.28 -2.39
CA GLY A 23 6.18 -10.05 -3.19
C GLY A 23 5.92 -9.46 -4.56
N CYS A 24 4.72 -8.95 -4.82
CA CYS A 24 4.40 -8.33 -6.10
C CYS A 24 5.09 -6.97 -6.22
N SER A 25 5.58 -6.66 -7.42
CA SER A 25 6.09 -5.33 -7.72
C SER A 25 4.93 -4.35 -7.90
N ASN A 26 5.22 -3.05 -7.86
CA ASN A 26 4.20 -2.03 -8.10
C ASN A 26 3.51 -2.25 -9.45
N LYS A 27 4.28 -2.62 -10.46
CA LYS A 27 3.74 -2.88 -11.80
C LYS A 27 2.79 -4.07 -11.79
N GLU A 28 3.17 -5.14 -11.09
CA GLU A 28 2.32 -6.32 -10.99
C GLU A 28 1.03 -6.02 -10.24
N ILE A 29 1.13 -5.27 -9.15
CA ILE A 29 -0.05 -4.84 -8.38
C ILE A 29 -0.98 -4.03 -9.28
N ALA A 30 -0.42 -3.10 -10.05
CA ALA A 30 -1.21 -2.25 -10.94
C ALA A 30 -1.98 -3.08 -11.95
N VAL A 31 -1.32 -4.08 -12.55
CA VAL A 31 -1.97 -4.97 -13.53
C VAL A 31 -3.11 -5.74 -12.89
N GLN A 32 -2.87 -6.32 -11.71
CA GLN A 32 -3.89 -7.12 -11.04
C GLN A 32 -5.09 -6.31 -10.60
N LEU A 33 -4.87 -5.09 -10.16
CA LEU A 33 -5.95 -4.21 -9.68
C LEU A 33 -6.52 -3.32 -10.78
N LYS A 34 -5.97 -3.41 -12.00
CA LYS A 34 -6.41 -2.60 -13.15
C LYS A 34 -6.31 -1.10 -12.87
N ILE A 35 -5.21 -0.70 -12.26
CA ILE A 35 -4.89 0.70 -11.98
C ILE A 35 -3.48 1.00 -12.48
N SER A 36 -3.10 2.28 -12.47
CA SER A 36 -1.75 2.64 -12.90
C SER A 36 -0.72 2.37 -11.80
N PRO A 37 0.55 2.12 -12.16
CA PRO A 37 1.61 1.98 -11.16
C PRO A 37 1.75 3.23 -10.29
N ARG A 38 1.46 4.38 -10.84
CA ARG A 38 1.48 5.63 -10.08
C ARG A 38 0.44 5.60 -8.97
N THR A 39 -0.75 5.09 -9.25
CA THR A 39 -1.81 4.95 -8.25
C THR A 39 -1.39 3.97 -7.16
N VAL A 40 -0.70 2.87 -7.52
CA VAL A 40 -0.17 1.93 -6.54
C VAL A 40 0.79 2.65 -5.60
N LYS A 41 1.70 3.46 -6.13
CA LYS A 41 2.64 4.23 -5.31
C LYS A 41 1.91 5.15 -4.34
N GLN A 42 0.84 5.80 -4.77
CA GLN A 42 0.05 6.67 -3.92
C GLN A 42 -0.60 5.90 -2.78
N HIS A 43 -1.14 4.72 -3.06
CA HIS A 43 -1.71 3.87 -2.01
C HIS A 43 -0.64 3.45 -1.00
N LEU A 44 0.52 3.02 -1.47
CA LEU A 44 1.62 2.61 -0.60
C LEU A 44 2.09 3.76 0.27
N ARG A 45 2.24 4.94 -0.32
CA ARG A 45 2.66 6.13 0.43
C ARG A 45 1.67 6.43 1.55
N THR A 46 0.38 6.40 1.25
CA THR A 46 -0.66 6.64 2.25
C THR A 46 -0.60 5.59 3.35
N LEU A 47 -0.44 4.32 2.99
CA LEU A 47 -0.33 3.24 3.95
C LEU A 47 0.87 3.44 4.90
N PHE A 48 2.03 3.76 4.35
CA PHE A 48 3.23 3.97 5.14
C PHE A 48 3.09 5.17 6.07
N LEU A 49 2.49 6.24 5.59
CA LEU A 49 2.26 7.43 6.43
C LEU A 49 1.30 7.12 7.58
N ARG A 50 0.24 6.38 7.32
CA ARG A 50 -0.71 6.00 8.36
C ARG A 50 -0.11 5.05 9.37
N ALA A 51 0.80 4.20 8.93
CA ALA A 51 1.50 3.28 9.80
C ALA A 51 2.65 3.94 10.57
N GLY A 52 2.96 5.19 10.27
CA GLY A 52 4.09 5.88 10.90
C GLY A 52 5.45 5.49 10.35
N ILE A 53 5.49 4.86 9.17
CA ILE A 53 6.75 4.42 8.55
C ILE A 53 7.25 5.50 7.62
N GLN A 54 7.70 6.62 8.18
CA GLN A 54 8.09 7.78 7.38
C GLN A 54 9.40 7.54 6.63
N GLU A 55 10.30 6.76 7.19
CA GLU A 55 11.57 6.48 6.55
C GLU A 55 11.39 5.77 5.22
N ALA A 56 10.46 4.81 5.17
CA ALA A 56 10.15 4.11 3.93
C ALA A 56 9.55 5.06 2.89
N ALA A 57 8.79 6.04 3.32
CA ALA A 57 8.17 7.01 2.41
C ALA A 57 9.18 8.00 1.84
N ASN A 58 10.28 8.22 2.55
CA ASN A 58 11.31 9.17 2.16
C ASN A 58 12.46 8.53 1.38
N ALA A 59 12.48 7.22 1.32
CA ALA A 59 13.57 6.49 0.67
C ALA A 59 13.56 6.61 -0.86
#